data_f1ecd666e12e9efd04a3370d4fe95440
#
_entry.id   f1ecd666e12e9efd04a3370d4fe95440
#
_cell.length_a   1.000
_cell.length_b   1.000
_cell.length_c   1.000
_cell.angle_alpha   90.00
_cell.angle_beta   90.00
_cell.angle_gamma   90.00
#
_symmetry.space_group_name_H-M   'P 1'
#
loop_
_entity.id
_entity.type
_entity.pdbx_description
1 polymer ?
#
loop_
_entity_poly.entity_id
_entity_poly.type
_entity_poly.pdbx_seq_one_letter_code
_entity_poly.pdbx_strand_id
1 'polypeptide(L)'
;IGIKKGLPEDEDQALVYLFIASTQTTPEAYAVALDDFIKTFPNSADGYLRRAGNYVFAGKDMDKAAADLEHALKVAQKKDDVYYNIAKLIYNYQLSKPETTYKDWTYDKALADVRSAIAVQDLPVYRQLEGDILFAKQDYAGAFTSYDKVNGTELASPASFFSAAKAKELSKAAPEEVVALLDSCIAHCPTPITADLAPYLLERAQMYMNVEKYRPALADYDAYFNAVNGSVNDLFYYYREQAAFKAKQFQRALDDITKAIELNPEDLTYRAELAVVNLRVGRYAEAEKALKDALTVDPKYAEAYRLLGICQIQLKQEKEACASFAKAKELGDPNVDELIKKHCK
;
A
#
# COMPACT_ATOMS: atom_id res chain seq x y z
N ILE A 1 -26.28 -33.61 -14.96
CA ILE A 1 -26.23 -34.64 -13.90
C ILE A 1 -27.46 -34.41 -13.06
N GLY A 2 -28.48 -35.30 -13.23
CA GLY A 2 -29.74 -35.21 -12.50
C GLY A 2 -29.53 -35.63 -11.05
N ILE A 3 -29.64 -34.69 -10.15
CA ILE A 3 -29.47 -34.91 -8.72
C ILE A 3 -30.78 -35.48 -8.19
N LYS A 4 -30.74 -36.64 -7.56
CA LYS A 4 -31.92 -37.33 -7.03
C LYS A 4 -32.52 -36.50 -5.90
N LYS A 5 -33.77 -36.06 -6.06
CA LYS A 5 -34.59 -35.51 -4.96
C LYS A 5 -34.73 -36.54 -3.85
N GLY A 6 -34.38 -36.19 -2.63
CA GLY A 6 -34.69 -36.97 -1.43
C GLY A 6 -33.51 -37.66 -0.73
N LEU A 7 -32.27 -37.21 -0.95
CA LEU A 7 -31.15 -37.62 -0.10
C LEU A 7 -31.13 -36.81 1.20
N PRO A 8 -30.74 -37.41 2.35
CA PRO A 8 -30.59 -36.66 3.61
C PRO A 8 -29.61 -35.52 3.42
N GLU A 9 -29.78 -34.42 4.19
CA GLU A 9 -28.85 -33.30 4.25
C GLU A 9 -27.46 -33.81 4.65
N ASP A 10 -26.67 -34.17 3.64
CA ASP A 10 -25.29 -34.53 3.80
C ASP A 10 -24.46 -33.26 3.48
N GLU A 11 -23.64 -32.84 4.42
CA GLU A 11 -22.79 -31.65 4.30
C GLU A 11 -21.91 -31.70 3.04
N ASP A 12 -21.42 -32.87 2.69
CA ASP A 12 -20.63 -33.09 1.47
C ASP A 12 -21.44 -32.87 0.18
N GLN A 13 -22.73 -33.24 0.17
CA GLN A 13 -23.61 -33.02 -0.97
C GLN A 13 -23.97 -31.53 -1.12
N ALA A 14 -24.20 -30.83 -0.01
CA ALA A 14 -24.42 -29.40 -0.02
C ALA A 14 -23.22 -28.64 -0.59
N LEU A 15 -22.00 -29.01 -0.24
CA LEU A 15 -20.78 -28.44 -0.79
C LEU A 15 -20.65 -28.66 -2.30
N VAL A 16 -20.99 -29.87 -2.82
CA VAL A 16 -20.99 -30.15 -4.25
C VAL A 16 -22.00 -29.27 -5.01
N TYR A 17 -23.18 -29.04 -4.46
CA TYR A 17 -24.18 -28.17 -5.05
C TYR A 17 -23.73 -26.69 -5.09
N LEU A 18 -23.14 -26.22 -3.99
CA LEU A 18 -22.60 -24.87 -3.93
C LEU A 18 -21.43 -24.69 -4.89
N PHE A 19 -20.60 -25.72 -5.08
CA PHE A 19 -19.55 -25.69 -6.09
C PHE A 19 -20.14 -25.61 -7.50
N ILE A 20 -21.14 -26.43 -7.85
CA ILE A 20 -21.83 -26.38 -9.15
C ILE A 20 -22.48 -24.99 -9.37
N ALA A 21 -23.12 -24.43 -8.35
CA ALA A 21 -23.68 -23.10 -8.43
C ALA A 21 -22.59 -22.05 -8.74
N SER A 22 -21.42 -22.16 -8.08
CA SER A 22 -20.31 -21.22 -8.28
C SER A 22 -19.67 -21.25 -9.69
N THR A 23 -19.95 -22.29 -10.48
CA THR A 23 -19.50 -22.38 -11.90
C THR A 23 -20.39 -21.60 -12.86
N GLN A 24 -21.50 -21.02 -12.39
CA GLN A 24 -22.36 -20.19 -13.23
C GLN A 24 -21.65 -18.88 -13.61
N THR A 25 -21.76 -18.50 -14.88
CA THR A 25 -21.00 -17.39 -15.45
C THR A 25 -21.70 -16.03 -15.33
N THR A 26 -22.99 -16.02 -15.00
CA THR A 26 -23.75 -14.78 -14.80
C THR A 26 -24.37 -14.71 -13.41
N PRO A 27 -24.51 -13.50 -12.84
CA PRO A 27 -25.15 -13.31 -11.53
C PRO A 27 -26.58 -13.85 -11.47
N GLU A 28 -27.34 -13.76 -12.58
CA GLU A 28 -28.70 -14.25 -12.70
C GLU A 28 -28.77 -15.78 -12.64
N ALA A 29 -27.91 -16.47 -13.42
CA ALA A 29 -27.81 -17.92 -13.41
C ALA A 29 -27.35 -18.43 -12.04
N TYR A 30 -26.42 -17.73 -11.41
CA TYR A 30 -25.96 -18.03 -10.05
C TYR A 30 -27.08 -17.88 -9.03
N ALA A 31 -27.90 -16.82 -9.12
CA ALA A 31 -29.06 -16.61 -8.25
C ALA A 31 -30.07 -17.78 -8.36
N VAL A 32 -30.38 -18.23 -9.57
CA VAL A 32 -31.30 -19.36 -9.79
C VAL A 32 -30.72 -20.64 -9.18
N ALA A 33 -29.44 -20.91 -9.35
CA ALA A 33 -28.77 -22.08 -8.75
C ALA A 33 -28.78 -22.03 -7.23
N LEU A 34 -28.63 -20.84 -6.61
CA LEU A 34 -28.74 -20.66 -5.17
C LEU A 34 -30.18 -20.82 -4.65
N ASP A 35 -31.16 -20.38 -5.41
CA ASP A 35 -32.58 -20.61 -5.07
C ASP A 35 -32.93 -22.10 -5.05
N ASP A 36 -32.45 -22.88 -6.03
CA ASP A 36 -32.62 -24.33 -6.05
C ASP A 36 -31.82 -25.02 -4.95
N PHE A 37 -30.63 -24.53 -4.64
CA PHE A 37 -29.87 -25.00 -3.48
C PHE A 37 -30.64 -24.83 -2.17
N ILE A 38 -31.15 -23.62 -1.91
CA ILE A 38 -31.89 -23.28 -0.68
C ILE A 38 -33.18 -24.11 -0.57
N LYS A 39 -33.88 -24.35 -1.69
CA LYS A 39 -35.06 -25.25 -1.69
C LYS A 39 -34.69 -26.68 -1.30
N THR A 40 -33.51 -27.13 -1.69
CA THR A 40 -33.04 -28.50 -1.41
C THR A 40 -32.46 -28.62 0.01
N PHE A 41 -31.77 -27.58 0.49
CA PHE A 41 -31.08 -27.52 1.79
C PHE A 41 -31.52 -26.29 2.59
N PRO A 42 -32.76 -26.21 3.07
CA PRO A 42 -33.33 -25.02 3.71
C PRO A 42 -32.69 -24.64 5.05
N ASN A 43 -31.95 -25.58 5.67
CA ASN A 43 -31.24 -25.37 6.93
C ASN A 43 -29.73 -25.09 6.74
N SER A 44 -29.26 -24.98 5.51
CA SER A 44 -27.86 -24.61 5.22
C SER A 44 -27.68 -23.10 5.24
N ALA A 45 -26.94 -22.58 6.24
CA ALA A 45 -26.59 -21.15 6.32
C ALA A 45 -25.82 -20.65 5.10
N ASP A 46 -24.98 -21.48 4.50
CA ASP A 46 -24.13 -21.13 3.36
C ASP A 46 -24.92 -20.70 2.12
N GLY A 47 -26.05 -21.35 1.85
CA GLY A 47 -26.93 -20.96 0.74
C GLY A 47 -27.42 -19.51 0.86
N TYR A 48 -27.90 -19.17 2.03
CA TYR A 48 -28.39 -17.81 2.33
C TYR A 48 -27.25 -16.79 2.32
N LEU A 49 -26.10 -17.08 2.92
CA LEU A 49 -24.93 -16.19 2.90
C LEU A 49 -24.47 -15.89 1.48
N ARG A 50 -24.38 -16.91 0.62
CA ARG A 50 -23.98 -16.73 -0.78
C ARG A 50 -25.01 -15.95 -1.59
N ARG A 51 -26.32 -16.21 -1.37
CA ARG A 51 -27.37 -15.47 -2.04
C ARG A 51 -27.40 -14.01 -1.59
N ALA A 52 -27.24 -13.73 -0.31
CA ALA A 52 -27.09 -12.36 0.20
C ALA A 52 -25.89 -11.65 -0.48
N GLY A 53 -24.73 -12.32 -0.55
CA GLY A 53 -23.55 -11.80 -1.26
C GLY A 53 -23.83 -11.49 -2.72
N ASN A 54 -24.56 -12.34 -3.43
CA ASN A 54 -24.93 -12.11 -4.83
C ASN A 54 -25.88 -10.89 -4.99
N TYR A 55 -26.86 -10.69 -4.13
CA TYR A 55 -27.70 -9.49 -4.12
C TYR A 55 -26.89 -8.21 -3.90
N VAL A 56 -25.96 -8.24 -2.96
CA VAL A 56 -25.08 -7.09 -2.66
C VAL A 56 -24.17 -6.78 -3.85
N PHE A 57 -23.55 -7.81 -4.45
CA PHE A 57 -22.68 -7.65 -5.62
C PHE A 57 -23.45 -7.07 -6.83
N ALA A 58 -24.65 -7.57 -7.08
CA ALA A 58 -25.51 -7.04 -8.14
C ALA A 58 -26.05 -5.63 -7.86
N GLY A 59 -25.91 -5.13 -6.62
CA GLY A 59 -26.45 -3.84 -6.21
C GLY A 59 -27.99 -3.78 -6.22
N LYS A 60 -28.63 -4.93 -6.08
CA LYS A 60 -30.09 -5.09 -6.16
C LYS A 60 -30.59 -5.87 -4.93
N ASP A 61 -31.87 -5.65 -4.60
CA ASP A 61 -32.56 -6.47 -3.60
C ASP A 61 -31.89 -6.51 -2.21
N MET A 62 -31.35 -5.38 -1.75
CA MET A 62 -30.67 -5.28 -0.46
C MET A 62 -31.52 -5.77 0.73
N ASP A 63 -32.85 -5.57 0.66
CA ASP A 63 -33.75 -6.09 1.69
C ASP A 63 -33.79 -7.63 1.72
N LYS A 64 -33.70 -8.29 0.56
CA LYS A 64 -33.58 -9.74 0.48
C LYS A 64 -32.23 -10.21 1.01
N ALA A 65 -31.15 -9.47 0.70
CA ALA A 65 -29.84 -9.77 1.27
C ALA A 65 -29.88 -9.73 2.81
N ALA A 66 -30.45 -8.68 3.39
CA ALA A 66 -30.58 -8.57 4.85
C ALA A 66 -31.41 -9.72 5.46
N ALA A 67 -32.54 -10.04 4.83
CA ALA A 67 -33.40 -11.17 5.28
C ALA A 67 -32.65 -12.52 5.21
N ASP A 68 -31.85 -12.75 4.18
CA ASP A 68 -31.03 -13.95 4.05
C ASP A 68 -29.97 -14.02 5.15
N LEU A 69 -29.29 -12.93 5.49
CA LEU A 69 -28.33 -12.90 6.59
C LEU A 69 -28.97 -13.21 7.94
N GLU A 70 -30.15 -12.65 8.21
CA GLU A 70 -30.91 -12.96 9.42
C GLU A 70 -31.32 -14.45 9.46
N HIS A 71 -31.73 -15.00 8.32
CA HIS A 71 -32.11 -16.40 8.23
C HIS A 71 -30.91 -17.32 8.42
N ALA A 72 -29.77 -16.99 7.82
CA ALA A 72 -28.53 -17.74 8.03
C ALA A 72 -28.16 -17.86 9.52
N LEU A 73 -28.29 -16.79 10.30
CA LEU A 73 -28.05 -16.81 11.75
C LEU A 73 -29.04 -17.70 12.52
N LYS A 74 -30.29 -17.84 12.03
CA LYS A 74 -31.30 -18.70 12.67
C LYS A 74 -31.01 -20.17 12.45
N VAL A 75 -30.58 -20.57 11.24
CA VAL A 75 -30.36 -21.97 10.87
C VAL A 75 -28.96 -22.48 11.15
N ALA A 76 -28.01 -21.58 11.40
CA ALA A 76 -26.61 -21.93 11.61
C ALA A 76 -26.40 -22.83 12.83
N GLN A 77 -25.69 -23.94 12.62
CA GLN A 77 -25.17 -24.79 13.69
C GLN A 77 -23.91 -24.18 14.32
N LYS A 78 -23.01 -23.60 13.49
CA LYS A 78 -21.82 -22.86 13.88
C LYS A 78 -22.06 -21.37 13.61
N LYS A 79 -22.23 -20.58 14.65
CA LYS A 79 -22.58 -19.17 14.52
C LYS A 79 -21.39 -18.27 14.26
N ASP A 80 -20.20 -18.69 14.64
CA ASP A 80 -18.95 -17.93 14.41
C ASP A 80 -18.69 -17.68 12.92
N ASP A 81 -18.77 -18.71 12.08
CA ASP A 81 -18.61 -18.58 10.64
C ASP A 81 -19.67 -17.65 10.01
N VAL A 82 -20.91 -17.72 10.49
CA VAL A 82 -21.97 -16.85 9.97
C VAL A 82 -21.75 -15.41 10.37
N TYR A 83 -21.42 -15.13 11.63
CA TYR A 83 -21.08 -13.78 12.08
C TYR A 83 -19.88 -13.22 11.30
N TYR A 84 -18.85 -14.02 11.07
CA TYR A 84 -17.70 -13.62 10.26
C TYR A 84 -18.09 -13.26 8.82
N ASN A 85 -18.89 -14.10 8.15
CA ASN A 85 -19.30 -13.84 6.77
C ASN A 85 -20.21 -12.62 6.66
N ILE A 86 -21.10 -12.38 7.63
CA ILE A 86 -21.92 -11.16 7.73
C ILE A 86 -21.02 -9.93 7.89
N ALA A 87 -20.09 -9.98 8.85
CA ALA A 87 -19.14 -8.89 9.08
C ALA A 87 -18.33 -8.55 7.82
N LYS A 88 -17.82 -9.58 7.14
CA LYS A 88 -17.05 -9.44 5.90
C LYS A 88 -17.88 -8.84 4.77
N LEU A 89 -19.15 -9.25 4.63
CA LEU A 89 -20.04 -8.73 3.61
C LEU A 89 -20.35 -7.24 3.84
N ILE A 90 -20.67 -6.86 5.08
CA ILE A 90 -20.94 -5.47 5.45
C ILE A 90 -19.69 -4.62 5.28
N TYR A 91 -18.52 -5.09 5.71
CA TYR A 91 -17.24 -4.42 5.54
C TYR A 91 -16.94 -4.13 4.06
N ASN A 92 -17.04 -5.15 3.20
CA ASN A 92 -16.80 -5.00 1.76
C ASN A 92 -17.82 -4.07 1.10
N TYR A 93 -19.09 -4.11 1.53
CA TYR A 93 -20.12 -3.18 1.06
C TYR A 93 -19.73 -1.73 1.38
N GLN A 94 -19.33 -1.43 2.62
CA GLN A 94 -18.91 -0.10 3.03
C GLN A 94 -17.64 0.38 2.32
N LEU A 95 -16.68 -0.50 2.07
CA LEU A 95 -15.48 -0.17 1.28
C LEU A 95 -15.82 0.21 -0.16
N SER A 96 -16.77 -0.51 -0.78
CA SER A 96 -17.17 -0.27 -2.17
C SER A 96 -18.08 0.96 -2.34
N LYS A 97 -18.75 1.38 -1.29
CA LYS A 97 -19.74 2.47 -1.30
C LYS A 97 -19.64 3.33 -0.02
N PRO A 98 -18.52 4.03 0.20
CA PRO A 98 -18.24 4.73 1.45
C PRO A 98 -19.26 5.85 1.76
N GLU A 99 -19.87 6.45 0.72
CA GLU A 99 -20.83 7.54 0.84
C GLU A 99 -22.27 7.07 1.07
N THR A 100 -22.52 5.75 1.05
CA THR A 100 -23.86 5.19 1.18
C THR A 100 -23.94 4.20 2.33
N THR A 101 -24.94 4.36 3.17
CA THR A 101 -25.25 3.40 4.24
C THR A 101 -26.58 2.73 3.93
N TYR A 102 -26.63 1.42 3.96
CA TYR A 102 -27.88 0.67 3.88
C TYR A 102 -28.28 0.23 5.29
N LYS A 103 -29.37 0.80 5.82
CA LYS A 103 -29.86 0.55 7.19
C LYS A 103 -28.72 0.72 8.23
N ASP A 104 -28.44 -0.32 9.01
CA ASP A 104 -27.38 -0.38 10.02
C ASP A 104 -26.07 -0.99 9.51
N TRP A 105 -25.93 -1.19 8.19
CA TRP A 105 -24.70 -1.75 7.60
C TRP A 105 -23.58 -0.71 7.63
N THR A 106 -22.91 -0.66 8.74
CA THR A 106 -21.79 0.25 9.04
C THR A 106 -20.57 -0.55 9.47
N TYR A 107 -19.42 0.09 9.52
CA TYR A 107 -18.23 -0.51 10.12
C TYR A 107 -18.44 -0.90 11.59
N ASP A 108 -19.30 -0.17 12.34
CA ASP A 108 -19.65 -0.52 13.72
C ASP A 108 -20.41 -1.84 13.79
N LYS A 109 -21.36 -2.04 12.90
CA LYS A 109 -22.10 -3.31 12.80
C LYS A 109 -21.17 -4.45 12.40
N ALA A 110 -20.34 -4.27 11.38
CA ALA A 110 -19.34 -5.26 10.97
C ALA A 110 -18.41 -5.62 12.14
N LEU A 111 -17.94 -4.63 12.90
CA LEU A 111 -17.09 -4.83 14.06
C LEU A 111 -17.78 -5.63 15.16
N ALA A 112 -19.06 -5.34 15.43
CA ALA A 112 -19.85 -6.08 16.41
C ALA A 112 -20.02 -7.55 16.00
N ASP A 113 -20.27 -7.80 14.72
CA ASP A 113 -20.46 -9.16 14.21
C ASP A 113 -19.14 -9.96 14.23
N VAL A 114 -18.00 -9.39 13.77
CA VAL A 114 -16.72 -10.11 13.84
C VAL A 114 -16.30 -10.38 15.29
N ARG A 115 -16.61 -9.48 16.22
CA ARG A 115 -16.37 -9.72 17.65
C ARG A 115 -17.29 -10.80 18.22
N SER A 116 -18.51 -10.94 17.70
CA SER A 116 -19.39 -12.06 18.03
C SER A 116 -18.81 -13.39 17.53
N ALA A 117 -18.21 -13.42 16.35
CA ALA A 117 -17.48 -14.59 15.85
C ALA A 117 -16.30 -14.94 16.76
N ILE A 118 -15.47 -13.96 17.12
CA ILE A 118 -14.30 -14.12 17.99
C ILE A 118 -14.73 -14.62 19.39
N ALA A 119 -15.86 -14.18 19.91
CA ALA A 119 -16.37 -14.62 21.21
C ALA A 119 -16.78 -16.10 21.24
N VAL A 120 -17.18 -16.67 20.10
CA VAL A 120 -17.49 -18.10 19.95
C VAL A 120 -16.19 -18.88 19.77
N GLN A 121 -15.33 -18.44 18.85
CA GLN A 121 -14.03 -19.03 18.59
C GLN A 121 -13.04 -17.95 18.14
N ASP A 122 -11.90 -17.82 18.83
CA ASP A 122 -10.87 -16.84 18.50
C ASP A 122 -9.94 -17.40 17.41
N LEU A 123 -10.31 -17.14 16.14
CA LEU A 123 -9.53 -17.58 14.99
C LEU A 123 -8.72 -16.41 14.38
N PRO A 124 -7.51 -16.68 13.89
CA PRO A 124 -6.67 -15.64 13.26
C PRO A 124 -7.36 -14.91 12.09
N VAL A 125 -8.17 -15.61 11.29
CA VAL A 125 -8.91 -15.02 10.18
C VAL A 125 -9.97 -14.00 10.66
N TYR A 126 -10.57 -14.22 11.82
CA TYR A 126 -11.51 -13.27 12.43
C TYR A 126 -10.76 -12.05 12.98
N ARG A 127 -9.58 -12.28 13.57
CA ARG A 127 -8.70 -11.18 14.03
C ARG A 127 -8.19 -10.32 12.88
N GLN A 128 -7.86 -10.95 11.74
CA GLN A 128 -7.48 -10.19 10.54
C GLN A 128 -8.62 -9.25 10.12
N LEU A 129 -9.85 -9.75 10.02
CA LEU A 129 -11.00 -8.93 9.65
C LEU A 129 -11.31 -7.85 10.72
N GLU A 130 -11.19 -8.17 12.02
CA GLU A 130 -11.32 -7.16 13.08
C GLU A 130 -10.29 -6.03 12.87
N GLY A 131 -9.04 -6.36 12.59
CA GLY A 131 -8.00 -5.40 12.29
C GLY A 131 -8.32 -4.54 11.05
N ASP A 132 -8.79 -5.17 9.97
CA ASP A 132 -9.15 -4.48 8.72
C ASP A 132 -10.30 -3.48 8.95
N ILE A 133 -11.32 -3.87 9.72
CA ILE A 133 -12.43 -2.99 10.06
C ILE A 133 -11.97 -1.83 10.94
N LEU A 134 -11.15 -2.09 11.96
CA LEU A 134 -10.61 -1.06 12.86
C LEU A 134 -9.72 -0.09 12.07
N PHE A 135 -8.93 -0.59 11.14
CA PHE A 135 -8.10 0.22 10.25
C PHE A 135 -8.97 1.15 9.38
N ALA A 136 -10.04 0.63 8.77
CA ALA A 136 -10.99 1.44 8.00
C ALA A 136 -11.69 2.51 8.87
N LYS A 137 -11.91 2.24 10.15
CA LYS A 137 -12.41 3.20 11.15
C LYS A 137 -11.35 4.17 11.67
N GLN A 138 -10.09 4.06 11.20
CA GLN A 138 -8.94 4.85 11.66
C GLN A 138 -8.56 4.60 13.13
N ASP A 139 -9.05 3.51 13.73
CA ASP A 139 -8.54 3.02 15.02
C ASP A 139 -7.29 2.16 14.78
N TYR A 140 -6.19 2.83 14.47
CA TYR A 140 -4.94 2.16 14.09
C TYR A 140 -4.31 1.39 15.26
N ALA A 141 -4.49 1.85 16.47
CA ALA A 141 -3.98 1.14 17.66
C ALA A 141 -4.76 -0.17 17.91
N GLY A 142 -6.07 -0.13 17.77
CA GLY A 142 -6.92 -1.31 17.82
C GLY A 142 -6.62 -2.27 16.68
N ALA A 143 -6.45 -1.75 15.45
CA ALA A 143 -6.09 -2.54 14.27
C ALA A 143 -4.78 -3.28 14.48
N PHE A 144 -3.72 -2.58 14.94
CA PHE A 144 -2.44 -3.20 15.26
C PHE A 144 -2.60 -4.35 16.27
N THR A 145 -3.37 -4.14 17.34
CA THR A 145 -3.59 -5.16 18.37
C THR A 145 -4.21 -6.43 17.80
N SER A 146 -5.13 -6.30 16.85
CA SER A 146 -5.77 -7.44 16.18
C SER A 146 -4.82 -8.16 15.21
N TYR A 147 -4.05 -7.41 14.41
CA TYR A 147 -3.03 -7.98 13.51
C TYR A 147 -1.88 -8.67 14.26
N ASP A 148 -1.46 -8.11 15.40
CA ASP A 148 -0.40 -8.69 16.23
C ASP A 148 -0.77 -10.07 16.76
N LYS A 149 -2.06 -10.30 17.07
CA LYS A 149 -2.56 -11.64 17.41
C LYS A 149 -2.48 -12.61 16.24
N VAL A 150 -2.69 -12.16 15.00
CA VAL A 150 -2.50 -13.01 13.80
C VAL A 150 -1.03 -13.34 13.63
N ASN A 151 -0.16 -12.35 13.78
CA ASN A 151 1.29 -12.49 13.62
C ASN A 151 1.93 -13.45 14.64
N GLY A 152 1.29 -13.63 15.79
CA GLY A 152 1.70 -14.62 16.80
C GLY A 152 1.29 -16.07 16.51
N THR A 153 0.71 -16.37 15.35
CA THR A 153 0.20 -17.70 14.99
C THR A 153 0.95 -18.29 13.78
N GLU A 154 0.69 -19.57 13.50
CA GLU A 154 1.19 -20.26 12.29
C GLU A 154 0.60 -19.69 10.99
N LEU A 155 -0.47 -18.88 11.08
CA LEU A 155 -1.10 -18.22 9.94
C LEU A 155 -0.54 -16.81 9.68
N ALA A 156 0.54 -16.42 10.37
CA ALA A 156 1.29 -15.22 10.08
C ALA A 156 1.73 -15.21 8.61
N SER A 157 1.59 -14.06 7.97
CA SER A 157 1.86 -13.92 6.53
C SER A 157 2.52 -12.57 6.23
N PRO A 158 3.18 -12.40 5.07
CA PRO A 158 3.67 -11.08 4.67
C PRO A 158 2.58 -10.01 4.77
N ALA A 159 1.37 -10.31 4.34
CA ALA A 159 0.26 -9.36 4.36
C ALA A 159 -0.16 -8.96 5.79
N SER A 160 -0.20 -9.91 6.75
CA SER A 160 -0.58 -9.58 8.13
C SER A 160 0.47 -8.73 8.84
N PHE A 161 1.76 -8.99 8.61
CA PHE A 161 2.84 -8.11 9.10
C PHE A 161 2.83 -6.74 8.45
N PHE A 162 2.55 -6.67 7.16
CA PHE A 162 2.44 -5.41 6.44
C PHE A 162 1.27 -4.57 6.96
N SER A 163 0.10 -5.17 7.18
CA SER A 163 -1.05 -4.49 7.77
C SER A 163 -0.74 -3.95 9.17
N ALA A 164 -0.04 -4.74 10.00
CA ALA A 164 0.43 -4.31 11.31
C ALA A 164 1.42 -3.13 11.21
N ALA A 165 2.36 -3.18 10.26
CA ALA A 165 3.31 -2.09 10.01
C ALA A 165 2.60 -0.79 9.60
N LYS A 166 1.63 -0.86 8.69
CA LYS A 166 0.83 0.32 8.28
C LYS A 166 -0.01 0.88 9.43
N ALA A 167 -0.58 0.02 10.27
CA ALA A 167 -1.30 0.47 11.46
C ALA A 167 -0.38 1.19 12.46
N LYS A 168 0.83 0.68 12.68
CA LYS A 168 1.84 1.33 13.51
C LYS A 168 2.29 2.68 12.94
N GLU A 169 2.56 2.74 11.63
CA GLU A 169 2.96 3.97 10.95
C GLU A 169 1.90 5.06 11.11
N LEU A 170 0.63 4.75 10.83
CA LEU A 170 -0.48 5.69 10.91
C LEU A 170 -0.83 6.07 12.36
N SER A 171 -0.53 5.21 13.34
CA SER A 171 -0.62 5.57 14.75
C SER A 171 0.55 6.44 15.25
N LYS A 172 1.48 6.82 14.35
CA LYS A 172 2.68 7.63 14.64
C LYS A 172 3.62 6.96 15.65
N ALA A 173 3.73 5.63 15.58
CA ALA A 173 4.74 4.89 16.35
C ALA A 173 6.16 5.24 15.87
N ALA A 174 7.15 4.87 16.67
CA ALA A 174 8.56 5.07 16.30
C ALA A 174 8.88 4.34 14.99
N PRO A 175 9.58 4.97 14.03
CA PRO A 175 9.89 4.36 12.74
C PRO A 175 10.62 3.00 12.85
N GLU A 176 11.40 2.81 13.92
CA GLU A 176 12.09 1.54 14.20
C GLU A 176 11.12 0.39 14.48
N GLU A 177 9.97 0.66 15.11
CA GLU A 177 8.92 -0.35 15.31
C GLU A 177 8.28 -0.75 13.99
N VAL A 178 8.07 0.20 13.09
CA VAL A 178 7.55 -0.06 11.74
C VAL A 178 8.55 -0.89 10.94
N VAL A 179 9.84 -0.54 11.01
CA VAL A 179 10.93 -1.31 10.36
C VAL A 179 10.93 -2.76 10.84
N ALA A 180 10.81 -3.01 12.14
CA ALA A 180 10.81 -4.37 12.68
C ALA A 180 9.66 -5.24 12.13
N LEU A 181 8.48 -4.64 11.96
CA LEU A 181 7.33 -5.32 11.34
C LEU A 181 7.54 -5.58 9.84
N LEU A 182 8.14 -4.62 9.11
CA LEU A 182 8.48 -4.81 7.71
C LEU A 182 9.62 -5.82 7.51
N ASP A 183 10.57 -5.91 8.45
CA ASP A 183 11.58 -6.97 8.47
C ASP A 183 10.92 -8.34 8.60
N SER A 184 9.94 -8.47 9.50
CA SER A 184 9.15 -9.69 9.66
C SER A 184 8.30 -9.99 8.41
N CYS A 185 7.69 -8.96 7.80
CA CYS A 185 6.96 -9.10 6.53
C CYS A 185 7.84 -9.73 5.45
N ILE A 186 9.03 -9.17 5.22
CA ILE A 186 9.95 -9.67 4.20
C ILE A 186 10.50 -11.06 4.55
N ALA A 187 10.73 -11.35 5.83
CA ALA A 187 11.19 -12.67 6.28
C ALA A 187 10.15 -13.80 6.00
N HIS A 188 8.87 -13.45 5.90
CA HIS A 188 7.79 -14.38 5.55
C HIS A 188 7.52 -14.47 4.03
N CYS A 189 8.19 -13.65 3.22
CA CYS A 189 8.11 -13.77 1.77
C CYS A 189 8.90 -14.97 1.25
N PRO A 190 8.49 -15.57 0.11
CA PRO A 190 9.28 -16.59 -0.57
C PRO A 190 10.61 -16.02 -1.07
N THR A 191 11.59 -16.89 -1.25
CA THR A 191 12.89 -16.53 -1.82
C THR A 191 13.10 -17.28 -3.14
N PRO A 192 13.25 -16.59 -4.28
CA PRO A 192 13.25 -15.12 -4.45
C PRO A 192 11.86 -14.50 -4.25
N ILE A 193 11.83 -13.20 -3.87
CA ILE A 193 10.58 -12.45 -3.74
C ILE A 193 9.97 -12.28 -5.13
N THR A 194 8.67 -12.56 -5.24
CA THR A 194 7.90 -12.45 -6.49
C THR A 194 7.43 -11.01 -6.75
N ALA A 195 7.09 -10.69 -7.99
CA ALA A 195 6.72 -9.34 -8.40
C ALA A 195 5.48 -8.79 -7.66
N ASP A 196 4.53 -9.65 -7.29
CA ASP A 196 3.34 -9.29 -6.53
C ASP A 196 3.64 -8.92 -5.06
N LEU A 197 4.70 -9.46 -4.48
CA LEU A 197 5.17 -9.15 -3.12
C LEU A 197 6.28 -8.09 -3.08
N ALA A 198 6.85 -7.76 -4.24
CA ALA A 198 7.93 -6.78 -4.35
C ALA A 198 7.58 -5.39 -3.75
N PRO A 199 6.32 -4.88 -3.80
CA PRO A 199 5.97 -3.60 -3.17
C PRO A 199 6.33 -3.51 -1.68
N TYR A 200 6.37 -4.62 -0.95
CA TYR A 200 6.81 -4.62 0.47
C TYR A 200 8.28 -4.18 0.63
N LEU A 201 9.13 -4.47 -0.36
CA LEU A 201 10.53 -4.02 -0.38
C LEU A 201 10.60 -2.49 -0.49
N LEU A 202 9.75 -1.86 -1.33
CA LEU A 202 9.73 -0.40 -1.45
C LEU A 202 9.31 0.28 -0.15
N GLU A 203 8.30 -0.25 0.52
CA GLU A 203 7.85 0.26 1.82
C GLU A 203 8.97 0.13 2.86
N ARG A 204 9.67 -1.00 2.92
CA ARG A 204 10.79 -1.18 3.84
C ARG A 204 11.97 -0.28 3.49
N ALA A 205 12.29 -0.12 2.21
CA ALA A 205 13.33 0.80 1.76
C ALA A 205 13.04 2.23 2.21
N GLN A 206 11.80 2.69 2.06
CA GLN A 206 11.39 4.03 2.51
C GLN A 206 11.52 4.18 4.04
N MET A 207 11.12 3.17 4.81
CA MET A 207 11.31 3.19 6.26
C MET A 207 12.79 3.15 6.64
N TYR A 208 13.62 2.38 5.95
CA TYR A 208 15.08 2.41 6.15
C TYR A 208 15.68 3.80 5.83
N MET A 209 15.16 4.52 4.82
CA MET A 209 15.57 5.90 4.57
C MET A 209 15.22 6.82 5.75
N ASN A 210 14.04 6.67 6.33
CA ASN A 210 13.58 7.48 7.46
C ASN A 210 14.41 7.25 8.75
N VAL A 211 14.94 6.05 8.94
CA VAL A 211 15.84 5.71 10.07
C VAL A 211 17.33 5.74 9.69
N GLU A 212 17.67 6.39 8.61
CA GLU A 212 19.04 6.59 8.10
C GLU A 212 19.84 5.31 7.80
N LYS A 213 19.14 4.19 7.59
CA LYS A 213 19.72 2.90 7.17
C LYS A 213 19.85 2.82 5.64
N TYR A 214 20.64 3.68 5.06
CA TYR A 214 20.72 3.89 3.61
C TYR A 214 21.21 2.67 2.81
N ARG A 215 22.15 1.87 3.35
CA ARG A 215 22.62 0.65 2.66
C ARG A 215 21.57 -0.45 2.62
N PRO A 216 20.84 -0.76 3.72
CA PRO A 216 19.68 -1.63 3.68
C PRO A 216 18.59 -1.14 2.72
N ALA A 217 18.26 0.17 2.72
CA ALA A 217 17.32 0.74 1.78
C ALA A 217 17.72 0.47 0.32
N LEU A 218 19.00 0.67 0.01
CA LEU A 218 19.53 0.44 -1.33
C LEU A 218 19.46 -1.04 -1.74
N ALA A 219 19.69 -1.96 -0.80
CA ALA A 219 19.54 -3.40 -1.06
C ALA A 219 18.09 -3.78 -1.37
N ASP A 220 17.13 -3.15 -0.71
CA ASP A 220 15.71 -3.38 -0.98
C ASP A 220 15.27 -2.81 -2.35
N TYR A 221 15.76 -1.63 -2.74
CA TYR A 221 15.55 -1.12 -4.09
C TYR A 221 16.12 -2.07 -5.17
N ASP A 222 17.28 -2.67 -4.92
CA ASP A 222 17.87 -3.65 -5.84
C ASP A 222 17.06 -4.93 -5.93
N ALA A 223 16.60 -5.44 -4.79
CA ALA A 223 15.75 -6.61 -4.73
C ALA A 223 14.42 -6.36 -5.46
N TYR A 224 13.82 -5.17 -5.27
CA TYR A 224 12.62 -4.76 -6.00
C TYR A 224 12.85 -4.73 -7.51
N PHE A 225 13.93 -4.05 -7.95
CA PHE A 225 14.27 -3.94 -9.37
C PHE A 225 14.42 -5.32 -10.03
N ASN A 226 15.06 -6.25 -9.34
CA ASN A 226 15.21 -7.62 -9.83
C ASN A 226 13.86 -8.37 -9.87
N ALA A 227 13.02 -8.24 -8.84
CA ALA A 227 11.74 -8.91 -8.76
C ALA A 227 10.77 -8.49 -9.87
N VAL A 228 10.84 -7.23 -10.32
CA VAL A 228 10.02 -6.70 -11.42
C VAL A 228 10.74 -6.72 -12.79
N ASN A 229 11.87 -7.44 -12.90
CA ASN A 229 12.67 -7.53 -14.12
C ASN A 229 13.06 -6.18 -14.74
N GLY A 230 13.35 -5.19 -13.90
CA GLY A 230 13.74 -3.85 -14.33
C GLY A 230 12.59 -2.99 -14.88
N SER A 231 11.35 -3.44 -14.79
CA SER A 231 10.19 -2.66 -15.23
C SER A 231 9.84 -1.60 -14.18
N VAL A 232 10.50 -0.45 -14.27
CA VAL A 232 10.38 0.66 -13.31
C VAL A 232 10.27 2.00 -14.03
N ASN A 233 9.74 3.01 -13.34
CA ASN A 233 9.62 4.39 -13.84
C ASN A 233 10.77 5.29 -13.35
N ASP A 234 10.73 6.56 -13.76
CA ASP A 234 11.67 7.61 -13.37
C ASP A 234 11.73 7.83 -11.85
N LEU A 235 10.58 7.84 -11.16
CA LEU A 235 10.51 8.00 -9.70
C LEU A 235 11.28 6.90 -8.94
N PHE A 236 11.28 5.66 -9.44
CA PHE A 236 12.07 4.60 -8.83
C PHE A 236 13.56 4.93 -8.84
N TYR A 237 14.09 5.36 -9.98
CA TYR A 237 15.50 5.74 -10.11
C TYR A 237 15.83 6.93 -9.22
N TYR A 238 14.95 7.91 -9.12
CA TYR A 238 15.11 9.06 -8.24
C TYR A 238 15.20 8.66 -6.76
N TYR A 239 14.31 7.81 -6.26
CA TYR A 239 14.38 7.36 -4.86
C TYR A 239 15.60 6.47 -4.60
N ARG A 240 15.99 5.62 -5.56
CA ARG A 240 17.20 4.80 -5.42
C ARG A 240 18.48 5.65 -5.48
N GLU A 241 18.49 6.71 -6.28
CA GLU A 241 19.54 7.72 -6.29
C GLU A 241 19.74 8.32 -4.90
N GLN A 242 18.67 8.79 -4.26
CA GLN A 242 18.75 9.37 -2.92
C GLN A 242 19.36 8.38 -1.91
N ALA A 243 18.95 7.13 -1.95
CA ALA A 243 19.54 6.10 -1.10
C ALA A 243 21.04 5.88 -1.41
N ALA A 244 21.42 5.83 -2.68
CA ALA A 244 22.80 5.70 -3.13
C ALA A 244 23.66 6.91 -2.70
N PHE A 245 23.13 8.12 -2.87
CA PHE A 245 23.81 9.36 -2.46
C PHE A 245 24.06 9.38 -0.94
N LYS A 246 23.05 9.09 -0.12
CA LYS A 246 23.16 9.01 1.34
C LYS A 246 24.09 7.88 1.78
N ALA A 247 24.09 6.75 1.06
CA ALA A 247 25.02 5.65 1.28
C ALA A 247 26.46 5.95 0.81
N LYS A 248 26.71 7.15 0.23
CA LYS A 248 27.98 7.61 -0.37
C LYS A 248 28.42 6.80 -1.59
N GLN A 249 27.48 6.15 -2.30
CA GLN A 249 27.71 5.45 -3.55
C GLN A 249 27.47 6.40 -4.74
N PHE A 250 28.28 7.44 -4.83
CA PHE A 250 28.04 8.59 -5.72
C PHE A 250 28.01 8.23 -7.21
N GLN A 251 28.81 7.26 -7.66
CA GLN A 251 28.75 6.85 -9.07
C GLN A 251 27.40 6.23 -9.39
N ARG A 252 26.89 5.41 -8.51
CA ARG A 252 25.55 4.81 -8.65
C ARG A 252 24.44 5.87 -8.61
N ALA A 253 24.57 6.86 -7.72
CA ALA A 253 23.63 7.99 -7.70
C ALA A 253 23.65 8.74 -9.04
N LEU A 254 24.82 8.98 -9.65
CA LEU A 254 24.92 9.58 -10.98
C LEU A 254 24.25 8.73 -12.08
N ASP A 255 24.44 7.42 -12.05
CA ASP A 255 23.83 6.53 -13.03
C ASP A 255 22.29 6.53 -12.90
N ASP A 256 21.78 6.45 -11.67
CA ASP A 256 20.34 6.46 -11.38
C ASP A 256 19.68 7.80 -11.75
N ILE A 257 20.25 8.94 -11.33
CA ILE A 257 19.65 10.24 -11.67
C ILE A 257 19.71 10.53 -13.17
N THR A 258 20.75 10.08 -13.85
CA THR A 258 20.83 10.17 -15.31
C THR A 258 19.69 9.38 -15.95
N LYS A 259 19.39 8.18 -15.42
CA LYS A 259 18.31 7.34 -15.90
C LYS A 259 16.92 7.96 -15.64
N ALA A 260 16.74 8.60 -14.49
CA ALA A 260 15.52 9.34 -14.20
C ALA A 260 15.29 10.48 -15.21
N ILE A 261 16.35 11.26 -15.54
CA ILE A 261 16.28 12.32 -16.55
C ILE A 261 15.98 11.77 -17.96
N GLU A 262 16.56 10.61 -18.34
CA GLU A 262 16.25 9.99 -19.62
C GLU A 262 14.76 9.59 -19.76
N LEU A 263 14.16 9.13 -18.67
CA LEU A 263 12.76 8.70 -18.64
C LEU A 263 11.79 9.87 -18.54
N ASN A 264 12.18 10.93 -17.83
CA ASN A 264 11.35 12.13 -17.64
C ASN A 264 12.22 13.40 -17.72
N PRO A 265 12.56 13.87 -18.93
CA PRO A 265 13.44 15.03 -19.11
C PRO A 265 12.81 16.38 -18.71
N GLU A 266 11.50 16.42 -18.50
CA GLU A 266 10.76 17.63 -18.13
C GLU A 266 10.83 17.93 -16.62
N ASP A 267 11.16 16.94 -15.78
CA ASP A 267 11.29 17.16 -14.35
C ASP A 267 12.63 17.82 -14.01
N LEU A 268 12.55 19.08 -13.63
CA LEU A 268 13.72 19.91 -13.30
C LEU A 268 14.38 19.50 -11.99
N THR A 269 13.66 18.82 -11.10
CA THR A 269 14.19 18.30 -9.83
C THR A 269 15.35 17.35 -10.11
N TYR A 270 15.22 16.47 -11.11
CA TYR A 270 16.28 15.52 -11.45
C TYR A 270 17.56 16.19 -11.94
N ARG A 271 17.46 17.32 -12.65
CA ARG A 271 18.63 18.10 -13.09
C ARG A 271 19.31 18.80 -11.92
N ALA A 272 18.53 19.27 -10.95
CA ALA A 272 19.06 19.85 -9.73
C ALA A 272 19.79 18.78 -8.88
N GLU A 273 19.20 17.60 -8.74
CA GLU A 273 19.85 16.48 -8.03
C GLU A 273 21.11 16.00 -8.75
N LEU A 274 21.10 15.89 -10.09
CA LEU A 274 22.32 15.60 -10.85
C LEU A 274 23.43 16.61 -10.54
N ALA A 275 23.09 17.89 -10.43
CA ALA A 275 24.05 18.92 -10.04
C ALA A 275 24.54 18.73 -8.60
N VAL A 276 23.66 18.39 -7.66
CA VAL A 276 24.02 18.11 -6.27
C VAL A 276 25.01 16.93 -6.18
N VAL A 277 24.74 15.84 -6.89
CA VAL A 277 25.66 14.69 -6.93
C VAL A 277 27.01 15.05 -7.53
N ASN A 278 27.01 15.79 -8.67
CA ASN A 278 28.23 16.26 -9.33
C ASN A 278 29.04 17.22 -8.43
N LEU A 279 28.38 18.13 -7.72
CA LEU A 279 29.01 18.98 -6.70
C LEU A 279 29.70 18.15 -5.62
N ARG A 280 29.03 17.09 -5.16
CA ARG A 280 29.56 16.23 -4.09
C ARG A 280 30.81 15.47 -4.48
N VAL A 281 30.93 15.10 -5.76
CA VAL A 281 32.12 14.39 -6.31
C VAL A 281 33.16 15.34 -6.92
N GLY A 282 32.95 16.67 -6.85
CA GLY A 282 33.89 17.67 -7.36
C GLY A 282 33.82 17.89 -8.86
N ARG A 283 32.78 17.43 -9.55
CA ARG A 283 32.54 17.63 -10.99
C ARG A 283 31.79 18.95 -11.21
N TYR A 284 32.43 20.06 -10.87
CA TYR A 284 31.76 21.37 -10.79
C TYR A 284 31.31 21.89 -12.15
N ALA A 285 32.05 21.62 -13.24
CA ALA A 285 31.67 22.03 -14.59
C ALA A 285 30.42 21.30 -15.10
N GLU A 286 30.31 20.00 -14.81
CA GLU A 286 29.13 19.18 -15.13
C GLU A 286 27.91 19.61 -14.32
N ALA A 287 28.10 19.96 -13.04
CA ALA A 287 27.05 20.52 -12.20
C ALA A 287 26.56 21.86 -12.74
N GLU A 288 27.46 22.76 -13.10
CA GLU A 288 27.13 24.07 -13.69
C GLU A 288 26.32 23.89 -14.98
N LYS A 289 26.75 22.97 -15.85
CA LYS A 289 26.04 22.67 -17.10
C LYS A 289 24.62 22.17 -16.84
N ALA A 290 24.43 21.18 -15.95
CA ALA A 290 23.11 20.65 -15.63
C ALA A 290 22.14 21.72 -15.12
N LEU A 291 22.64 22.68 -14.31
CA LEU A 291 21.83 23.78 -13.78
C LEU A 291 21.50 24.82 -14.86
N LYS A 292 22.46 25.14 -15.73
CA LYS A 292 22.18 26.03 -16.87
C LYS A 292 21.14 25.43 -17.81
N ASP A 293 21.22 24.11 -18.06
CA ASP A 293 20.22 23.40 -18.85
C ASP A 293 18.83 23.44 -18.18
N ALA A 294 18.77 23.28 -16.85
CA ALA A 294 17.51 23.44 -16.11
C ALA A 294 16.95 24.87 -16.23
N LEU A 295 17.79 25.88 -16.13
CA LEU A 295 17.40 27.31 -16.24
C LEU A 295 17.02 27.73 -17.65
N THR A 296 17.38 26.97 -18.69
CA THR A 296 16.84 27.21 -20.05
C THR A 296 15.37 26.79 -20.16
N VAL A 297 14.96 25.79 -19.37
CA VAL A 297 13.58 25.28 -19.33
C VAL A 297 12.72 26.17 -18.41
N ASP A 298 13.18 26.41 -17.18
CA ASP A 298 12.53 27.34 -16.26
C ASP A 298 13.50 28.41 -15.74
N PRO A 299 13.47 29.61 -16.35
CA PRO A 299 14.28 30.76 -15.89
C PRO A 299 13.90 31.30 -14.51
N LYS A 300 12.83 30.79 -13.89
CA LYS A 300 12.38 31.16 -12.53
C LYS A 300 12.69 30.11 -11.47
N TYR A 301 13.42 29.05 -11.79
CA TYR A 301 13.78 28.01 -10.85
C TYR A 301 14.80 28.53 -9.83
N ALA A 302 14.32 29.06 -8.71
CA ALA A 302 15.11 29.72 -7.68
C ALA A 302 16.24 28.84 -7.11
N GLU A 303 15.95 27.56 -6.83
CA GLU A 303 16.93 26.63 -6.30
C GLU A 303 18.08 26.37 -7.28
N ALA A 304 17.80 26.28 -8.58
CA ALA A 304 18.85 26.10 -9.57
C ALA A 304 19.84 27.28 -9.58
N TYR A 305 19.38 28.52 -9.41
CA TYR A 305 20.27 29.65 -9.24
C TYR A 305 21.12 29.57 -7.98
N ARG A 306 20.55 29.13 -6.84
CA ARG A 306 21.31 28.93 -5.61
C ARG A 306 22.41 27.87 -5.80
N LEU A 307 22.08 26.72 -6.37
CA LEU A 307 23.03 25.64 -6.66
C LEU A 307 24.08 26.08 -7.68
N LEU A 308 23.69 26.86 -8.71
CA LEU A 308 24.60 27.45 -9.69
C LEU A 308 25.63 28.34 -9.04
N GLY A 309 25.22 29.24 -8.14
CA GLY A 309 26.11 30.06 -7.37
C GLY A 309 27.12 29.27 -6.55
N ILE A 310 26.67 28.14 -5.92
CA ILE A 310 27.56 27.24 -5.20
C ILE A 310 28.59 26.60 -6.16
N CYS A 311 28.19 26.15 -7.34
CA CYS A 311 29.11 25.62 -8.36
C CYS A 311 30.15 26.68 -8.76
N GLN A 312 29.72 27.91 -9.01
CA GLN A 312 30.56 29.00 -9.44
C GLN A 312 31.58 29.44 -8.37
N ILE A 313 31.23 29.35 -7.08
CA ILE A 313 32.21 29.53 -5.99
C ILE A 313 33.32 28.48 -6.09
N GLN A 314 32.96 27.21 -6.31
CA GLN A 314 33.95 26.12 -6.44
C GLN A 314 34.83 26.29 -7.68
N LEU A 315 34.29 26.87 -8.74
CA LEU A 315 35.01 27.21 -9.97
C LEU A 315 35.78 28.55 -9.88
N LYS A 316 35.77 29.20 -8.71
CA LYS A 316 36.42 30.52 -8.48
C LYS A 316 35.84 31.67 -9.35
N GLN A 317 34.58 31.55 -9.69
CA GLN A 317 33.81 32.55 -10.48
C GLN A 317 32.96 33.40 -9.50
N GLU A 318 33.60 34.16 -8.63
CA GLU A 318 32.94 34.83 -7.51
C GLU A 318 31.88 35.88 -7.94
N LYS A 319 32.12 36.60 -9.04
CA LYS A 319 31.18 37.61 -9.55
C LYS A 319 29.90 36.95 -10.09
N GLU A 320 30.06 35.91 -10.85
CA GLU A 320 28.96 35.08 -11.40
C GLU A 320 28.18 34.41 -10.29
N ALA A 321 28.86 33.89 -9.28
CA ALA A 321 28.23 33.28 -8.11
C ALA A 321 27.32 34.27 -7.36
N CYS A 322 27.80 35.48 -7.14
CA CYS A 322 27.00 36.53 -6.47
C CYS A 322 25.81 36.98 -7.32
N ALA A 323 25.95 37.03 -8.64
CA ALA A 323 24.83 37.32 -9.53
C ALA A 323 23.76 36.18 -9.46
N SER A 324 24.21 34.93 -9.45
CA SER A 324 23.33 33.76 -9.30
C SER A 324 22.62 33.75 -7.94
N PHE A 325 23.32 34.01 -6.83
CA PHE A 325 22.70 34.13 -5.51
C PHE A 325 21.71 35.30 -5.42
N ALA A 326 22.02 36.47 -6.02
CA ALA A 326 21.10 37.57 -6.08
C ALA A 326 19.81 37.21 -6.82
N LYS A 327 19.93 36.46 -7.92
CA LYS A 327 18.76 35.99 -8.68
C LYS A 327 17.94 34.96 -7.90
N ALA A 328 18.59 34.02 -7.20
CA ALA A 328 17.90 33.08 -6.29
C ALA A 328 17.10 33.85 -5.21
N LYS A 329 17.67 34.90 -4.64
CA LYS A 329 17.00 35.72 -3.64
C LYS A 329 15.81 36.48 -4.23
N GLU A 330 15.97 37.10 -5.40
CA GLU A 330 14.89 37.76 -6.13
C GLU A 330 13.70 36.81 -6.37
N LEU A 331 13.99 35.56 -6.66
CA LEU A 331 13.00 34.51 -6.91
C LEU A 331 12.48 33.83 -5.64
N GLY A 332 12.93 34.24 -4.45
CA GLY A 332 12.40 33.83 -3.16
C GLY A 332 13.01 32.55 -2.61
N ASP A 333 14.23 32.14 -3.01
CA ASP A 333 14.90 30.99 -2.39
C ASP A 333 15.16 31.26 -0.89
N PRO A 334 14.64 30.43 0.03
CA PRO A 334 14.76 30.68 1.48
C PRO A 334 16.16 30.43 2.03
N ASN A 335 17.02 29.73 1.28
CA ASN A 335 18.30 29.23 1.77
C ASN A 335 19.51 30.02 1.23
N VAL A 336 19.30 31.13 0.53
CA VAL A 336 20.38 31.85 -0.16
C VAL A 336 21.05 32.93 0.68
N ASP A 337 20.37 33.49 1.70
CA ASP A 337 20.84 34.69 2.42
C ASP A 337 22.19 34.48 3.13
N GLU A 338 22.41 33.31 3.72
CA GLU A 338 23.69 32.98 4.37
C GLU A 338 24.83 32.83 3.35
N LEU A 339 24.54 32.35 2.14
CA LEU A 339 25.50 32.23 1.06
C LEU A 339 25.93 33.60 0.56
N ILE A 340 24.98 34.56 0.40
CA ILE A 340 25.27 35.95 0.04
C ILE A 340 26.16 36.60 1.09
N LYS A 341 25.81 36.51 2.38
CA LYS A 341 26.62 37.09 3.47
C LYS A 341 28.04 36.51 3.50
N LYS A 342 28.20 35.25 3.19
CA LYS A 342 29.49 34.54 3.25
C LYS A 342 30.38 34.87 2.05
N HIS A 343 29.83 34.98 0.86
CA HIS A 343 30.59 34.99 -0.39
C HIS A 343 30.50 36.29 -1.16
N CYS A 344 29.47 37.14 -0.92
CA CYS A 344 29.24 38.37 -1.68
C CYS A 344 29.41 39.60 -0.79
N LYS A 345 30.62 40.11 -0.78
CA LYS A 345 30.95 41.37 -0.06
C LYS A 345 30.90 42.59 -0.97
#